data_37113bc90b95c68903d24f40a7618bd4
#
_entry.id   37113bc90b95c68903d24f40a7618bd4
#
_cell.length_a   1.000
_cell.length_b   1.000
_cell.length_c   1.000
_cell.angle_alpha   90.00
_cell.angle_beta   90.00
_cell.angle_gamma   90.00
#
_symmetry.space_group_name_H-M   'P 1'
#
loop_
_entity.id
_entity.type
_entity.pdbx_description
1 polymer ?
#
loop_
_entity_poly.entity_id
_entity_poly.type
_entity_poly.pdbx_seq_one_letter_code
_entity_poly.pdbx_strand_id
1 'polypeptide(L)'
;MVVEHLVSLGRRTATERTAHFLLELGARLRLVGLADKSGFKCPLSQYLLADALGLSAVHINRVLRELREARLLTFQKGRVTFDNYDALVGLVDFDRAYLDHDGPLLR
;
A
#
# COMPACT_ATOMS: atom_id res chain seq x y z
N MET A 1 -3.49 -8.43 24.91
CA MET A 1 -4.92 -8.74 24.81
C MET A 1 -5.36 -8.85 23.37
N VAL A 2 -6.14 -9.87 23.13
CA VAL A 2 -6.62 -10.10 21.76
C VAL A 2 -7.45 -8.94 21.25
N VAL A 3 -8.36 -8.44 22.07
CA VAL A 3 -9.22 -7.34 21.67
C VAL A 3 -8.40 -6.09 21.40
N GLU A 4 -7.46 -5.78 22.27
CA GLU A 4 -6.59 -4.63 22.06
C GLU A 4 -5.79 -4.77 20.78
N HIS A 5 -5.28 -5.96 20.54
CA HIS A 5 -4.50 -6.21 19.36
C HIS A 5 -5.32 -6.00 18.10
N LEU A 6 -6.54 -6.51 18.07
CA LEU A 6 -7.42 -6.33 16.94
C LEU A 6 -7.78 -4.87 16.72
N VAL A 7 -8.02 -4.15 17.80
CA VAL A 7 -8.32 -2.72 17.71
C VAL A 7 -7.11 -1.98 17.15
N SER A 8 -5.93 -2.34 17.61
CA SER A 8 -4.71 -1.70 17.13
C SER A 8 -4.53 -1.92 15.63
N LEU A 9 -4.76 -3.14 15.16
CA LEU A 9 -4.68 -3.43 13.73
C LEU A 9 -5.76 -2.68 12.96
N GLY A 10 -6.95 -2.58 13.53
CA GLY A 10 -8.05 -1.89 12.89
C GLY A 10 -7.86 -0.39 12.85
N ARG A 11 -6.94 0.14 13.64
CA ARG A 11 -6.66 1.56 13.68
C ARG A 11 -5.55 2.00 12.73
N ARG A 12 -5.03 1.07 11.94
CA ARG A 12 -4.03 1.47 10.96
C ARG A 12 -4.60 2.58 10.11
N THR A 13 -3.77 3.59 9.86
CA THR A 13 -4.23 4.75 9.12
C THR A 13 -4.57 4.38 7.68
N ALA A 14 -5.43 5.16 7.06
CA ALA A 14 -5.75 4.96 5.65
C ALA A 14 -4.51 5.12 4.79
N THR A 15 -3.59 5.99 5.19
CA THR A 15 -2.34 6.20 4.49
C THR A 15 -1.48 4.94 4.50
N GLU A 16 -1.35 4.31 5.66
CA GLU A 16 -0.58 3.07 5.78
C GLU A 16 -1.22 1.93 5.01
N ARG A 17 -2.55 1.83 5.09
CA ARG A 17 -3.27 0.79 4.36
C ARG A 17 -3.12 0.94 2.86
N THR A 18 -3.16 2.17 2.38
CA THR A 18 -3.01 2.45 0.96
C THR A 18 -1.59 2.12 0.51
N ALA A 19 -0.60 2.53 1.29
CA ALA A 19 0.80 2.23 0.97
C ALA A 19 1.03 0.72 0.93
N HIS A 20 0.51 0.01 1.92
CA HIS A 20 0.65 -1.44 1.98
C HIS A 20 0.01 -2.10 0.76
N PHE A 21 -1.20 -1.68 0.42
CA PHE A 21 -1.93 -2.24 -0.71
C PHE A 21 -1.13 -2.07 -2.01
N LEU A 22 -0.59 -0.87 -2.23
CA LEU A 22 0.13 -0.59 -3.46
C LEU A 22 1.48 -1.30 -3.52
N LEU A 23 2.16 -1.45 -2.38
CA LEU A 23 3.37 -2.24 -2.32
C LEU A 23 3.09 -3.70 -2.65
N GLU A 24 2.01 -4.24 -2.11
CA GLU A 24 1.65 -5.62 -2.35
C GLU A 24 1.25 -5.85 -3.80
N LEU A 25 0.46 -4.94 -4.35
CA LEU A 25 0.08 -5.03 -5.75
C LEU A 25 1.31 -4.98 -6.64
N GLY A 26 2.24 -4.08 -6.34
CA GLY A 26 3.48 -4.00 -7.09
C GLY A 26 4.30 -5.27 -7.01
N ALA A 27 4.34 -5.89 -5.82
CA ALA A 27 5.06 -7.13 -5.66
C ALA A 27 4.45 -8.26 -6.50
N ARG A 28 3.14 -8.33 -6.54
CA ARG A 28 2.46 -9.33 -7.35
C ARG A 28 2.70 -9.11 -8.83
N LEU A 29 2.67 -7.85 -9.27
CA LEU A 29 2.91 -7.53 -10.66
C LEU A 29 4.36 -7.82 -11.07
N ARG A 30 5.30 -7.67 -10.14
CA ARG A 30 6.69 -8.03 -10.41
C ARG A 30 6.85 -9.49 -10.73
N LEU A 31 6.07 -10.35 -10.11
CA LEU A 31 6.16 -11.78 -10.35
C LEU A 31 5.85 -12.16 -11.80
N VAL A 32 5.08 -11.32 -12.49
CA VAL A 32 4.72 -11.55 -13.88
C VAL A 32 5.37 -10.52 -14.82
N GLY A 33 6.38 -9.82 -14.33
CA GLY A 33 7.16 -8.91 -15.18
C GLY A 33 6.48 -7.58 -15.49
N LEU A 34 5.46 -7.21 -14.75
CA LEU A 34 4.70 -5.99 -15.01
C LEU A 34 5.03 -4.85 -14.05
N ALA A 35 6.04 -5.02 -13.21
CA ALA A 35 6.44 -3.99 -12.26
C ALA A 35 7.89 -4.17 -11.89
N ASP A 36 8.47 -3.10 -11.31
CA ASP A 36 9.80 -3.15 -10.69
C ASP A 36 9.77 -2.28 -9.45
N LYS A 37 10.92 -2.06 -8.82
CA LYS A 37 10.97 -1.28 -7.59
C LYS A 37 10.69 0.20 -7.81
N SER A 38 10.72 0.67 -9.05
CA SER A 38 10.42 2.07 -9.33
C SER A 38 8.93 2.31 -9.46
N GLY A 39 8.15 1.27 -9.72
CA GLY A 39 6.72 1.41 -9.83
C GLY A 39 6.10 0.49 -10.86
N PHE A 40 4.87 0.83 -11.26
CA PHE A 40 4.13 0.01 -12.19
C PHE A 40 2.95 0.78 -12.78
N LYS A 41 2.50 0.32 -13.94
CA LYS A 41 1.25 0.82 -14.50
C LYS A 41 0.12 0.16 -13.71
N CYS A 42 -0.69 0.99 -13.04
CA CYS A 42 -1.70 0.48 -12.14
C CYS A 42 -2.95 0.07 -12.94
N PRO A 43 -3.40 -1.17 -12.78
CA PRO A 43 -4.63 -1.61 -13.46
C PRO A 43 -5.88 -1.02 -12.84
N LEU A 44 -5.77 -0.41 -11.65
CA LEU A 44 -6.91 0.20 -10.98
C LEU A 44 -6.87 1.70 -11.16
N SER A 45 -8.02 2.30 -11.45
CA SER A 45 -8.16 3.74 -11.36
C SER A 45 -8.14 4.15 -9.89
N GLN A 46 -7.97 5.46 -9.64
CA GLN A 46 -8.06 5.94 -8.26
C GLN A 46 -9.43 5.65 -7.67
N TYR A 47 -10.44 5.66 -8.48
CA TYR A 47 -11.80 5.34 -8.08
C TYR A 47 -11.90 3.90 -7.56
N LEU A 48 -11.36 2.96 -8.34
CA LEU A 48 -11.39 1.56 -7.95
C LEU A 48 -10.48 1.30 -6.77
N LEU A 49 -9.38 2.02 -6.68
CA LEU A 49 -8.49 1.91 -5.53
C LEU A 49 -9.19 2.33 -4.25
N ALA A 50 -9.92 3.46 -4.30
CA ALA A 50 -10.68 3.91 -3.15
C ALA A 50 -11.70 2.86 -2.74
N ASP A 51 -12.41 2.31 -3.73
CA ASP A 51 -13.42 1.30 -3.48
C ASP A 51 -12.82 0.06 -2.83
N ALA A 52 -11.69 -0.39 -3.34
CA ALA A 52 -11.01 -1.57 -2.80
C ALA A 52 -10.57 -1.35 -1.35
N LEU A 53 -10.25 -0.12 -1.00
CA LEU A 53 -9.79 0.21 0.36
C LEU A 53 -10.94 0.65 1.27
N GLY A 54 -12.15 0.75 0.73
CA GLY A 54 -13.29 1.22 1.52
C GLY A 54 -13.23 2.69 1.83
N LEU A 55 -12.60 3.48 0.95
CA LEU A 55 -12.44 4.91 1.15
C LEU A 55 -13.27 5.70 0.14
N SER A 56 -13.66 6.91 0.51
CA SER A 56 -14.30 7.82 -0.43
C SER A 56 -13.28 8.36 -1.42
N ALA A 57 -13.76 8.91 -2.54
CA ALA A 57 -12.88 9.52 -3.52
C ALA A 57 -12.10 10.69 -2.92
N VAL A 58 -12.75 11.47 -2.07
CA VAL A 58 -12.09 12.58 -1.39
C VAL A 58 -11.00 12.09 -0.47
N HIS A 59 -11.29 11.03 0.26
CA HIS A 59 -10.35 10.47 1.22
C HIS A 59 -9.12 9.89 0.53
N ILE A 60 -9.34 9.13 -0.55
CA ILE A 60 -8.19 8.54 -1.27
C ILE A 60 -7.33 9.63 -1.90
N ASN A 61 -7.94 10.69 -2.41
CA ASN A 61 -7.17 11.82 -2.97
C ASN A 61 -6.29 12.46 -1.92
N ARG A 62 -6.81 12.62 -0.70
CA ARG A 62 -6.03 13.20 0.39
C ARG A 62 -4.89 12.28 0.78
N VAL A 63 -5.15 10.97 0.88
CA VAL A 63 -4.13 10.00 1.23
C VAL A 63 -3.01 9.98 0.20
N LEU A 64 -3.37 9.95 -1.08
CA LEU A 64 -2.37 9.94 -2.14
C LEU A 64 -1.56 11.22 -2.16
N ARG A 65 -2.18 12.35 -1.84
CA ARG A 65 -1.47 13.61 -1.75
C ARG A 65 -0.48 13.58 -0.58
N GLU A 66 -0.89 13.03 0.56
CA GLU A 66 0.00 12.91 1.70
C GLU A 66 1.23 12.07 1.37
N LEU A 67 1.02 10.96 0.67
CA LEU A 67 2.12 10.10 0.27
C LEU A 67 3.05 10.80 -0.70
N ARG A 68 2.49 11.57 -1.64
CA ARG A 68 3.29 12.31 -2.61
C ARG A 68 4.09 13.41 -1.93
N GLU A 69 3.47 14.15 -1.01
CA GLU A 69 4.15 15.22 -0.31
C GLU A 69 5.24 14.71 0.60
N ALA A 70 5.05 13.53 1.15
CA ALA A 70 6.09 12.87 1.94
C ALA A 70 7.17 12.24 1.06
N ARG A 71 7.02 12.32 -0.25
CA ARG A 71 7.98 11.79 -1.23
C ARG A 71 8.16 10.29 -1.10
N LEU A 72 7.07 9.61 -0.81
CA LEU A 72 7.07 8.16 -0.67
C LEU A 72 6.53 7.48 -1.92
N LEU A 73 5.45 8.03 -2.49
CA LEU A 73 4.74 7.39 -3.58
C LEU A 73 3.93 8.41 -4.34
N THR A 74 3.86 8.26 -5.66
CA THR A 74 3.04 9.11 -6.52
C THR A 74 2.15 8.22 -7.37
N PHE A 75 0.87 8.56 -7.45
CA PHE A 75 -0.07 7.88 -8.32
C PHE A 75 -0.64 8.92 -9.26
N GLN A 76 -0.16 8.92 -10.50
CA GLN A 76 -0.61 9.88 -11.51
C GLN A 76 -0.69 9.22 -12.87
N LYS A 77 -1.71 9.59 -13.63
CA LYS A 77 -1.87 9.14 -15.02
C LYS A 77 -1.84 7.62 -15.14
N GLY A 78 -2.44 6.95 -14.18
CA GLY A 78 -2.52 5.50 -14.20
C GLY A 78 -1.25 4.78 -13.82
N ARG A 79 -0.25 5.50 -13.33
CA ARG A 79 1.01 4.90 -12.94
C ARG A 79 1.32 5.19 -11.48
N VAL A 80 1.71 4.14 -10.77
CA VAL A 80 2.22 4.26 -9.41
C VAL A 80 3.74 4.29 -9.48
N THR A 81 4.33 5.31 -8.88
CA THR A 81 5.79 5.45 -8.80
C THR A 81 6.18 5.41 -7.33
N PHE A 82 7.11 4.52 -7.00
CA PHE A 82 7.64 4.45 -5.65
C PHE A 82 8.81 5.41 -5.54
N ASP A 83 8.55 6.60 -5.03
CA ASP A 83 9.57 7.65 -4.94
C ASP A 83 10.65 7.29 -3.91
N ASN A 84 10.26 6.57 -2.87
CA ASN A 84 11.21 6.07 -1.87
C ASN A 84 10.72 4.72 -1.38
N TYR A 85 11.09 3.69 -2.13
CA TYR A 85 10.63 2.34 -1.85
C TYR A 85 10.99 1.89 -0.43
N ASP A 86 12.22 2.13 -0.02
CA ASP A 86 12.69 1.68 1.29
C ASP A 86 11.92 2.36 2.42
N ALA A 87 11.65 3.65 2.29
CA ALA A 87 10.87 4.37 3.30
C ALA A 87 9.44 3.88 3.34
N LEU A 88 8.87 3.55 2.18
CA LEU A 88 7.52 2.98 2.14
C LEU A 88 7.46 1.63 2.84
N VAL A 89 8.45 0.78 2.57
CA VAL A 89 8.54 -0.52 3.23
C VAL A 89 8.64 -0.31 4.74
N GLY A 90 9.45 0.67 5.16
CA GLY A 90 9.57 0.98 6.59
C GLY A 90 8.26 1.43 7.20
N LEU A 91 7.48 2.20 6.46
CA LEU A 91 6.19 2.67 6.95
C LEU A 91 5.23 1.53 7.27
N VAL A 92 5.29 0.47 6.50
CA VAL A 92 4.41 -0.70 6.68
C VAL A 92 5.16 -1.91 7.23
N ASP A 93 6.34 -1.69 7.77
CA ASP A 93 7.24 -2.77 8.14
C ASP A 93 6.63 -3.76 9.13
N PHE A 94 5.90 -3.26 10.11
CA PHE A 94 5.27 -4.12 11.09
C PHE A 94 4.38 -5.16 10.41
N ASP A 95 3.57 -4.70 9.48
CA ASP A 95 2.66 -5.55 8.74
C ASP A 95 3.41 -6.56 7.90
N ARG A 96 4.43 -6.06 7.21
CA ARG A 96 5.22 -6.89 6.33
C ARG A 96 5.94 -7.98 7.12
N ALA A 97 6.52 -7.60 8.26
CA ALA A 97 7.21 -8.55 9.10
C ALA A 97 6.27 -9.62 9.61
N TYR A 98 5.05 -9.21 9.95
CA TYR A 98 4.05 -10.16 10.41
C TYR A 98 3.67 -11.14 9.30
N LEU A 99 3.45 -10.63 8.10
CA LEU A 99 3.10 -11.46 6.96
C LEU A 99 4.24 -12.40 6.58
N ASP A 100 5.47 -11.92 6.62
CA ASP A 100 6.63 -12.74 6.33
C ASP A 100 6.78 -13.86 7.33
N HIS A 101 6.46 -13.58 8.58
CA HIS A 101 6.54 -14.57 9.63
C HIS A 101 5.50 -15.67 9.45
N ASP A 102 4.29 -15.27 9.12
CA ASP A 102 3.18 -16.21 8.97
C ASP A 102 3.11 -16.80 7.57
N GLY A 103 3.54 -16.06 6.57
CA GLY A 103 3.41 -16.46 5.19
C GLY A 103 3.98 -17.83 4.87
N PRO A 104 5.21 -18.12 5.28
CA PRO A 104 5.79 -19.44 4.99
C PRO A 104 5.01 -20.59 5.63
N LEU A 105 4.38 -20.32 6.76
CA LEU A 105 3.59 -21.35 7.43
C LEU A 105 2.28 -21.61 6.71
N LEU A 106 1.76 -20.61 6.05
CA LEU A 106 0.50 -20.69 5.33
C LEU A 106 0.65 -21.25 3.93
N ARG A 107 1.85 -21.24 3.44
CA ARG A 107 2.14 -21.76 2.09
C ARG A 107 2.48 -23.25 2.16
#